data_2377aba388d74ef6399d1df4e9808695
#
_entry.id   2377aba388d74ef6399d1df4e9808695
#
_cell.length_a   1.000
_cell.length_b   1.000
_cell.length_c   1.000
_cell.angle_alpha   90.00
_cell.angle_beta   90.00
_cell.angle_gamma   90.00
#
_symmetry.space_group_name_H-M   'P 1'
#
loop_
_entity.id
_entity.type
_entity.pdbx_description
1 polymer ?
#
loop_
_entity_poly.entity_id
_entity_poly.type
_entity_poly.pdbx_seq_one_letter_code
_entity_poly.pdbx_strand_id
1 'polypeptide(L)'
;MEIKLHANATTTPRIRRYLQQSEKSDRELAVELGISVTTVRRWRNRDQVSDNHTTPKVIHKAMRQEQVALVNALRDILGAPLDDLLLMVNDVLGIAVSRATLNRYLKPAAAKQKGIPLQGKKALKAGITPHALELHHLPLSLHMDDGGEQHLLWAREPVSGWCYARLYAGLSPQRLNTWTQEVLAACPAAIQSIETFGFEATLAVNNIAVKAHQRTCRALQVMVPLRDIIPRVNVEPAGALLMTLCEFYNRGKAQKKLGESTPQAFLERLRREV
;
A
#
# COMPACT_ATOMS: atom_id res chain seq x y z
N MET A 1 -36.72 1.66 -12.25
CA MET A 1 -35.56 0.81 -12.67
C MET A 1 -36.14 -0.30 -13.57
N GLU A 2 -35.81 -0.29 -14.84
CA GLU A 2 -36.20 -1.37 -15.77
C GLU A 2 -35.33 -2.60 -15.46
N ILE A 3 -35.98 -3.70 -15.07
CA ILE A 3 -35.30 -4.97 -14.86
C ILE A 3 -34.98 -5.54 -16.23
N LYS A 4 -33.73 -5.49 -16.68
CA LYS A 4 -33.27 -6.19 -17.89
C LYS A 4 -33.31 -7.70 -17.61
N LEU A 5 -34.38 -8.34 -18.04
CA LEU A 5 -34.48 -9.79 -18.02
C LEU A 5 -33.53 -10.37 -19.06
N HIS A 6 -32.83 -11.45 -18.72
CA HIS A 6 -32.06 -12.22 -19.69
C HIS A 6 -32.99 -12.76 -20.79
N ALA A 7 -32.54 -12.76 -22.06
CA ALA A 7 -33.37 -13.22 -23.19
C ALA A 7 -33.96 -14.62 -23.00
N ASN A 8 -33.32 -15.48 -22.23
CA ASN A 8 -33.74 -16.85 -21.91
C ASN A 8 -34.47 -16.97 -20.55
N ALA A 9 -34.97 -15.88 -19.98
CA ALA A 9 -35.72 -15.95 -18.72
C ALA A 9 -37.11 -16.55 -18.95
N THR A 10 -37.32 -17.79 -18.52
CA THR A 10 -38.61 -18.50 -18.64
C THR A 10 -39.65 -17.98 -17.66
N THR A 11 -39.26 -17.24 -16.63
CA THR A 11 -40.19 -16.65 -15.66
C THR A 11 -40.02 -15.13 -15.59
N THR A 12 -40.94 -14.39 -16.19
CA THR A 12 -40.98 -12.93 -16.08
C THR A 12 -41.67 -12.50 -14.76
N PRO A 13 -41.51 -11.24 -14.29
CA PRO A 13 -42.23 -10.74 -13.11
C PRO A 13 -43.76 -10.89 -13.21
N ARG A 14 -44.32 -10.82 -14.42
CA ARG A 14 -45.76 -11.04 -14.67
C ARG A 14 -46.12 -12.50 -14.41
N ILE A 15 -45.37 -13.46 -14.94
CA ILE A 15 -45.58 -14.89 -14.72
C ILE A 15 -45.41 -15.23 -13.21
N ARG A 16 -44.42 -14.68 -12.55
CA ARG A 16 -44.17 -14.90 -11.10
C ARG A 16 -45.35 -14.41 -10.25
N ARG A 17 -45.91 -13.25 -10.59
CA ARG A 17 -47.12 -12.71 -9.93
C ARG A 17 -48.34 -13.63 -10.19
N TYR A 18 -48.51 -14.12 -11.41
CA TYR A 18 -49.54 -15.07 -11.75
C TYR A 18 -49.39 -16.37 -10.94
N LEU A 19 -48.20 -16.91 -10.80
CA LEU A 19 -47.94 -18.10 -9.97
C LEU A 19 -48.31 -17.89 -8.50
N GLN A 20 -48.07 -16.71 -7.96
CA GLN A 20 -48.40 -16.37 -6.56
C GLN A 20 -49.90 -16.21 -6.31
N GLN A 21 -50.64 -15.74 -7.29
CA GLN A 21 -52.07 -15.41 -7.17
C GLN A 21 -52.99 -16.52 -7.65
N SER A 22 -52.48 -17.51 -8.40
CA SER A 22 -53.29 -18.56 -9.00
C SER A 22 -53.72 -19.59 -7.97
N GLU A 23 -54.98 -20.03 -8.04
CA GLU A 23 -55.55 -21.11 -7.23
C GLU A 23 -55.30 -22.50 -7.84
N LYS A 24 -54.79 -22.59 -9.10
CA LYS A 24 -54.48 -23.84 -9.79
C LYS A 24 -53.40 -24.62 -9.03
N SER A 25 -53.41 -25.95 -9.20
CA SER A 25 -52.35 -26.78 -8.61
C SER A 25 -50.97 -26.52 -9.23
N ASP A 26 -49.93 -26.83 -8.49
CA ASP A 26 -48.52 -26.67 -8.95
C ASP A 26 -48.23 -27.44 -10.23
N ARG A 27 -48.87 -28.61 -10.41
CA ARG A 27 -48.72 -29.44 -11.60
C ARG A 27 -49.40 -28.82 -12.84
N GLU A 28 -50.59 -28.30 -12.67
CA GLU A 28 -51.32 -27.60 -13.75
C GLU A 28 -50.57 -26.36 -14.20
N LEU A 29 -50.07 -25.55 -13.29
CA LEU A 29 -49.27 -24.36 -13.60
C LEU A 29 -47.93 -24.70 -14.28
N ALA A 30 -47.34 -25.81 -13.89
CA ALA A 30 -46.09 -26.29 -14.51
C ALA A 30 -46.30 -26.68 -15.96
N VAL A 31 -47.42 -27.37 -16.25
CA VAL A 31 -47.81 -27.77 -17.63
C VAL A 31 -48.20 -26.54 -18.46
N GLU A 32 -49.06 -25.66 -17.92
CA GLU A 32 -49.54 -24.46 -18.58
C GLU A 32 -48.42 -23.51 -19.01
N LEU A 33 -47.41 -23.34 -18.14
CA LEU A 33 -46.32 -22.38 -18.36
C LEU A 33 -45.04 -23.02 -18.92
N GLY A 34 -45.03 -24.34 -19.14
CA GLY A 34 -43.86 -25.05 -19.66
C GLY A 34 -42.64 -24.98 -18.71
N ILE A 35 -42.86 -24.93 -17.40
CA ILE A 35 -41.80 -24.86 -16.37
C ILE A 35 -41.88 -26.03 -15.41
N SER A 36 -40.80 -26.26 -14.63
CA SER A 36 -40.81 -27.36 -13.66
C SER A 36 -41.72 -27.05 -12.46
N VAL A 37 -42.32 -28.09 -11.87
CA VAL A 37 -43.10 -27.99 -10.61
C VAL A 37 -42.25 -27.35 -9.49
N THR A 38 -40.96 -27.65 -9.44
CA THR A 38 -40.01 -27.06 -8.49
C THR A 38 -39.89 -25.55 -8.66
N THR A 39 -39.93 -25.07 -9.92
CA THR A 39 -39.93 -23.63 -10.23
C THR A 39 -41.22 -22.96 -9.79
N VAL A 40 -42.38 -23.62 -10.00
CA VAL A 40 -43.67 -23.12 -9.51
C VAL A 40 -43.66 -22.96 -8.02
N ARG A 41 -43.28 -24.00 -7.25
CA ARG A 41 -43.22 -23.98 -5.80
C ARG A 41 -42.25 -22.92 -5.29
N ARG A 42 -41.09 -22.78 -5.91
CA ARG A 42 -40.12 -21.76 -5.56
C ARG A 42 -40.67 -20.34 -5.65
N TRP A 43 -41.46 -20.04 -6.67
CA TRP A 43 -42.04 -18.71 -6.86
C TRP A 43 -43.31 -18.49 -6.04
N ARG A 44 -44.10 -19.51 -5.75
CA ARG A 44 -45.24 -19.43 -4.84
C ARG A 44 -44.85 -19.14 -3.40
N ASN A 45 -43.76 -19.73 -2.97
CA ASN A 45 -43.25 -19.57 -1.59
C ASN A 45 -42.41 -18.28 -1.40
N ARG A 46 -42.38 -17.39 -2.38
CA ARG A 46 -41.68 -16.11 -2.27
C ARG A 46 -42.68 -14.96 -2.13
N ASP A 47 -42.35 -14.03 -1.22
CA ASP A 47 -43.13 -12.81 -1.02
C ASP A 47 -42.90 -11.78 -2.16
N GLN A 48 -41.82 -11.91 -2.91
CA GLN A 48 -41.38 -10.96 -3.94
C GLN A 48 -41.27 -11.62 -5.31
N VAL A 49 -41.69 -10.88 -6.34
CA VAL A 49 -41.53 -11.28 -7.76
C VAL A 49 -40.15 -10.97 -8.34
N SER A 50 -39.36 -10.19 -7.64
CA SER A 50 -37.97 -9.85 -8.03
C SER A 50 -37.01 -10.98 -7.71
N ASP A 51 -35.90 -11.05 -8.46
CA ASP A 51 -34.83 -11.97 -8.13
C ASP A 51 -34.09 -11.46 -6.88
N ASN A 52 -33.73 -12.39 -6.01
CA ASN A 52 -32.86 -12.05 -4.88
C ASN A 52 -31.48 -11.65 -5.38
N HIS A 53 -30.85 -10.71 -4.69
CA HIS A 53 -29.47 -10.38 -4.96
C HIS A 53 -28.59 -11.64 -4.86
N THR A 54 -27.84 -11.91 -5.92
CA THR A 54 -26.88 -13.04 -5.97
C THR A 54 -25.59 -12.73 -5.23
N THR A 55 -25.42 -11.50 -4.74
CA THR A 55 -24.23 -11.11 -3.96
C THR A 55 -24.18 -11.90 -2.66
N PRO A 56 -23.08 -12.61 -2.35
CA PRO A 56 -22.93 -13.32 -1.11
C PRO A 56 -23.10 -12.39 0.10
N LYS A 57 -23.83 -12.81 1.13
CA LYS A 57 -24.01 -12.04 2.37
C LYS A 57 -22.70 -11.82 3.12
N VAL A 58 -21.77 -12.77 2.97
CA VAL A 58 -20.42 -12.72 3.55
C VAL A 58 -19.41 -12.83 2.42
N ILE A 59 -18.59 -11.78 2.26
CA ILE A 59 -17.50 -11.78 1.30
C ILE A 59 -16.21 -12.00 2.10
N HIS A 60 -15.55 -13.16 1.89
CA HIS A 60 -14.24 -13.42 2.47
C HIS A 60 -13.20 -12.53 1.79
N LYS A 61 -12.65 -11.58 2.56
CA LYS A 61 -11.59 -10.68 2.07
C LYS A 61 -10.24 -11.36 2.22
N ALA A 62 -9.45 -11.38 1.16
CA ALA A 62 -8.09 -11.94 1.16
C ALA A 62 -7.11 -11.12 2.03
N MET A 63 -7.42 -9.84 2.28
CA MET A 63 -6.61 -8.96 3.12
C MET A 63 -7.52 -8.23 4.14
N ARG A 64 -7.01 -8.08 5.36
CA ARG A 64 -7.65 -7.27 6.40
C ARG A 64 -7.50 -5.78 6.08
N GLN A 65 -8.33 -4.94 6.67
CA GLN A 65 -8.35 -3.50 6.39
C GLN A 65 -7.02 -2.82 6.74
N GLU A 66 -6.40 -3.24 7.84
CA GLU A 66 -5.09 -2.75 8.28
C GLU A 66 -3.98 -3.12 7.28
N GLN A 67 -4.00 -4.36 6.77
CA GLN A 67 -3.06 -4.81 5.74
C GLN A 67 -3.22 -4.02 4.44
N VAL A 68 -4.46 -3.75 4.03
CA VAL A 68 -4.75 -2.92 2.84
C VAL A 68 -4.22 -1.50 3.02
N ALA A 69 -4.40 -0.91 4.21
CA ALA A 69 -3.90 0.42 4.51
C ALA A 69 -2.36 0.45 4.48
N LEU A 70 -1.69 -0.55 5.08
CA LEU A 70 -0.24 -0.68 5.04
C LEU A 70 0.29 -0.78 3.61
N VAL A 71 -0.30 -1.64 2.78
CA VAL A 71 0.13 -1.85 1.39
C VAL A 71 -0.07 -0.59 0.55
N ASN A 72 -1.16 0.15 0.74
CA ASN A 72 -1.35 1.44 0.07
C ASN A 72 -0.30 2.47 0.51
N ALA A 73 0.01 2.54 1.81
CA ALA A 73 1.06 3.42 2.33
C ALA A 73 2.43 3.07 1.75
N LEU A 74 2.81 1.79 1.74
CA LEU A 74 4.07 1.32 1.13
C LEU A 74 4.16 1.69 -0.36
N ARG A 75 3.07 1.52 -1.11
CA ARG A 75 3.02 1.95 -2.51
C ARG A 75 3.32 3.43 -2.68
N ASP A 76 2.70 4.25 -1.85
CA ASP A 76 2.80 5.70 -1.94
C ASP A 76 4.19 6.20 -1.50
N ILE A 77 4.77 5.60 -0.45
CA ILE A 77 6.10 5.96 0.08
C ILE A 77 7.21 5.53 -0.87
N LEU A 78 7.19 4.28 -1.30
CA LEU A 78 8.25 3.70 -2.13
C LEU A 78 8.08 4.06 -3.60
N GLY A 79 6.88 4.47 -4.02
CA GLY A 79 6.55 4.60 -5.44
C GLY A 79 6.71 3.28 -6.20
N ALA A 80 6.56 2.15 -5.49
CA ALA A 80 6.84 0.83 -6.01
C ALA A 80 5.83 0.42 -7.09
N PRO A 81 6.28 -0.19 -8.19
CA PRO A 81 5.39 -0.84 -9.15
C PRO A 81 4.59 -1.96 -8.50
N LEU A 82 3.45 -2.32 -9.12
CA LEU A 82 2.55 -3.35 -8.59
C LEU A 82 3.25 -4.70 -8.34
N ASP A 83 4.18 -5.08 -9.23
CA ASP A 83 4.88 -6.36 -9.14
C ASP A 83 5.90 -6.39 -8.00
N ASP A 84 6.56 -5.25 -7.72
CA ASP A 84 7.46 -5.11 -6.57
C ASP A 84 6.69 -5.15 -5.27
N LEU A 85 5.54 -4.47 -5.25
CA LEU A 85 4.64 -4.47 -4.11
C LEU A 85 4.06 -5.87 -3.84
N LEU A 86 3.74 -6.64 -4.89
CA LEU A 86 3.27 -8.02 -4.77
C LEU A 86 4.31 -8.92 -4.08
N LEU A 87 5.58 -8.79 -4.46
CA LEU A 87 6.66 -9.52 -3.81
C LEU A 87 6.81 -9.13 -2.34
N MET A 88 6.77 -7.83 -2.01
CA MET A 88 6.80 -7.39 -0.62
C MET A 88 5.64 -7.96 0.20
N VAL A 89 4.43 -7.98 -0.37
CA VAL A 89 3.23 -8.48 0.31
C VAL A 89 3.31 -9.99 0.54
N ASN A 90 3.75 -10.75 -0.46
CA ASN A 90 3.83 -12.21 -0.35
C ASN A 90 5.05 -12.65 0.48
N ASP A 91 6.23 -12.13 0.18
CA ASP A 91 7.49 -12.66 0.70
C ASP A 91 7.89 -12.04 2.04
N VAL A 92 7.55 -10.76 2.26
CA VAL A 92 7.91 -10.06 3.52
C VAL A 92 6.75 -10.02 4.51
N LEU A 93 5.54 -9.69 4.05
CA LEU A 93 4.36 -9.64 4.93
C LEU A 93 3.68 -10.99 5.10
N GLY A 94 4.06 -12.02 4.35
CA GLY A 94 3.47 -13.36 4.42
C GLY A 94 1.98 -13.40 4.02
N ILE A 95 1.51 -12.45 3.23
CA ILE A 95 0.12 -12.35 2.81
C ILE A 95 -0.01 -12.90 1.39
N ALA A 96 -0.45 -14.15 1.26
CA ALA A 96 -0.63 -14.81 -0.02
C ALA A 96 -1.78 -14.21 -0.83
N VAL A 97 -1.48 -13.35 -1.80
CA VAL A 97 -2.46 -12.74 -2.70
C VAL A 97 -1.97 -12.80 -4.15
N SER A 98 -2.93 -12.92 -5.08
CA SER A 98 -2.63 -12.80 -6.51
C SER A 98 -2.47 -11.32 -6.92
N ARG A 99 -1.76 -11.08 -8.02
CA ARG A 99 -1.59 -9.76 -8.62
C ARG A 99 -2.93 -9.05 -8.87
N ALA A 100 -3.92 -9.78 -9.37
CA ALA A 100 -5.26 -9.25 -9.64
C ALA A 100 -5.99 -8.87 -8.33
N THR A 101 -5.85 -9.70 -7.30
CA THR A 101 -6.42 -9.42 -5.97
C THR A 101 -5.77 -8.19 -5.34
N LEU A 102 -4.44 -8.11 -5.35
CA LEU A 102 -3.72 -6.94 -4.84
C LEU A 102 -4.16 -5.66 -5.56
N ASN A 103 -4.24 -5.69 -6.89
CA ASN A 103 -4.66 -4.52 -7.68
C ASN A 103 -6.07 -4.02 -7.36
N ARG A 104 -7.00 -4.91 -6.96
CA ARG A 104 -8.36 -4.51 -6.51
C ARG A 104 -8.35 -3.76 -5.18
N TYR A 105 -7.42 -4.10 -4.28
CA TYR A 105 -7.30 -3.44 -2.98
C TYR A 105 -6.53 -2.11 -3.05
N LEU A 106 -5.66 -1.97 -4.03
CA LEU A 106 -4.95 -0.70 -4.23
C LEU A 106 -5.98 0.33 -4.73
N LYS A 107 -6.20 1.36 -3.94
CA LYS A 107 -7.01 2.50 -4.41
C LYS A 107 -6.42 2.96 -5.74
N PRO A 108 -7.25 3.25 -6.78
CA PRO A 108 -6.76 3.96 -7.94
C PRO A 108 -5.99 5.16 -7.39
N ALA A 109 -4.71 5.27 -7.73
CA ALA A 109 -3.84 6.33 -7.21
C ALA A 109 -4.65 7.62 -7.33
N ALA A 110 -5.01 8.22 -6.18
CA ALA A 110 -5.91 9.38 -6.12
C ALA A 110 -5.44 10.32 -7.21
N ALA A 111 -6.31 10.63 -8.16
CA ALA A 111 -6.04 11.16 -9.48
C ALA A 111 -4.72 11.92 -9.49
N LYS A 112 -3.63 11.28 -9.89
CA LYS A 112 -2.30 11.84 -10.04
C LYS A 112 -1.99 12.98 -9.04
N GLN A 113 -2.14 12.75 -7.74
CA GLN A 113 -1.18 13.39 -6.85
C GLN A 113 0.15 12.90 -7.41
N LYS A 114 0.80 13.78 -8.17
CA LYS A 114 2.13 13.56 -8.69
C LYS A 114 2.94 13.15 -7.48
N GLY A 115 3.03 11.82 -7.23
CA GLY A 115 3.96 11.26 -6.29
C GLY A 115 5.24 11.99 -6.59
N ILE A 116 6.03 12.32 -5.61
CA ILE A 116 7.32 12.99 -5.84
C ILE A 116 7.87 12.26 -7.04
N PRO A 117 8.03 12.92 -8.21
CA PRO A 117 8.51 12.23 -9.39
C PRO A 117 9.79 11.62 -8.90
N LEU A 118 9.91 10.30 -8.91
CA LEU A 118 11.20 9.67 -8.67
C LEU A 118 12.10 10.37 -9.68
N GLN A 119 12.87 11.34 -9.20
CA GLN A 119 13.73 12.17 -10.06
C GLN A 119 14.69 11.29 -10.84
N GLY A 120 14.82 10.00 -10.39
CA GLY A 120 15.72 9.03 -10.94
C GLY A 120 15.72 8.92 -12.48
N LYS A 121 14.56 8.88 -13.15
CA LYS A 121 14.57 8.82 -14.64
C LYS A 121 15.05 10.13 -15.28
N LYS A 122 14.69 11.28 -14.71
CA LYS A 122 15.17 12.59 -15.20
C LYS A 122 16.59 12.86 -14.75
N ALA A 123 16.95 12.50 -13.50
CA ALA A 123 18.26 12.64 -12.94
C ALA A 123 19.28 11.76 -13.65
N LEU A 124 18.98 10.48 -13.89
CA LEU A 124 19.85 9.57 -14.66
C LEU A 124 20.05 10.03 -16.11
N LYS A 125 18.97 10.54 -16.77
CA LYS A 125 19.07 11.12 -18.12
C LYS A 125 19.89 12.42 -18.15
N ALA A 126 19.92 13.17 -17.06
CA ALA A 126 20.68 14.40 -16.91
C ALA A 126 22.12 14.16 -16.39
N GLY A 127 22.55 12.92 -16.19
CA GLY A 127 23.86 12.58 -15.65
C GLY A 127 24.08 13.02 -14.20
N ILE A 128 23.00 13.17 -13.42
CA ILE A 128 23.10 13.56 -12.01
C ILE A 128 23.62 12.39 -11.20
N THR A 129 24.74 12.59 -10.52
CA THR A 129 25.36 11.59 -9.65
C THR A 129 24.66 11.55 -8.28
N PRO A 130 24.41 10.38 -7.69
CA PRO A 130 23.86 10.25 -6.34
C PRO A 130 24.86 10.79 -5.31
N HIS A 131 24.54 11.89 -4.64
CA HIS A 131 25.39 12.51 -3.62
C HIS A 131 24.57 13.20 -2.49
N ALA A 132 23.27 13.10 -2.55
CA ALA A 132 22.36 13.71 -1.59
C ALA A 132 21.53 12.67 -0.83
N LEU A 133 21.25 12.93 0.43
CA LEU A 133 20.27 12.18 1.23
C LEU A 133 19.12 13.09 1.64
N GLU A 134 17.93 12.58 1.56
CA GLU A 134 16.75 13.15 2.18
C GLU A 134 16.51 12.42 3.51
N LEU A 135 16.51 13.13 4.62
CA LEU A 135 16.18 12.61 5.94
C LEU A 135 14.84 13.16 6.42
N HIS A 136 13.97 12.28 6.83
CA HIS A 136 12.62 12.61 7.25
C HIS A 136 12.37 12.16 8.67
N HIS A 137 11.76 13.02 9.48
CA HIS A 137 11.28 12.72 10.81
C HIS A 137 9.76 12.86 10.87
N LEU A 138 9.09 11.84 11.37
CA LEU A 138 7.66 11.85 11.61
C LEU A 138 7.37 11.44 13.05
N PRO A 139 6.94 12.37 13.91
CA PRO A 139 6.43 12.01 15.22
C PRO A 139 5.09 11.30 15.05
N LEU A 140 4.96 10.15 15.70
CA LEU A 140 3.77 9.32 15.70
C LEU A 140 3.12 9.42 17.08
N SER A 141 2.09 10.27 17.21
CA SER A 141 1.30 10.30 18.45
C SER A 141 0.50 9.00 18.56
N LEU A 142 0.84 8.17 19.53
CA LEU A 142 0.16 6.92 19.82
C LEU A 142 -0.74 7.10 21.02
N HIS A 143 -1.98 6.62 20.93
CA HIS A 143 -2.78 6.27 22.08
C HIS A 143 -2.33 4.88 22.57
N MET A 144 -1.18 4.84 23.20
CA MET A 144 -0.77 3.71 24.03
C MET A 144 -1.13 4.03 25.46
N ASP A 145 -1.50 3.02 26.25
CA ASP A 145 -1.90 3.18 27.67
C ASP A 145 -0.80 3.85 28.53
N ASP A 146 0.44 3.88 28.02
CA ASP A 146 1.62 4.49 28.64
C ASP A 146 2.08 5.83 28.00
N GLY A 147 1.34 6.38 27.04
CA GLY A 147 1.50 7.77 26.55
C GLY A 147 2.82 8.09 25.84
N GLY A 148 3.57 7.08 25.40
CA GLY A 148 4.86 7.28 24.73
C GLY A 148 4.72 7.79 23.31
N GLU A 149 5.45 8.86 22.97
CA GLU A 149 5.60 9.33 21.59
C GLU A 149 6.56 8.43 20.82
N GLN A 150 6.15 7.97 19.63
CA GLN A 150 7.01 7.22 18.73
C GLN A 150 7.47 8.09 17.58
N HIS A 151 8.68 7.83 17.10
CA HIS A 151 9.32 8.61 16.05
C HIS A 151 9.78 7.69 14.92
N LEU A 152 9.22 7.90 13.74
CA LEU A 152 9.71 7.27 12.52
C LEU A 152 10.78 8.17 11.90
N LEU A 153 11.98 7.61 11.73
CA LEU A 153 13.06 8.20 10.98
C LEU A 153 13.22 7.46 9.65
N TRP A 154 13.26 8.20 8.57
CA TRP A 154 13.33 7.68 7.22
C TRP A 154 14.41 8.43 6.44
N ALA A 155 15.35 7.69 5.86
CA ALA A 155 16.35 8.21 4.94
C ALA A 155 16.12 7.68 3.53
N ARG A 156 16.41 8.49 2.54
CA ARG A 156 16.28 8.13 1.12
C ARG A 156 17.38 8.79 0.31
N GLU A 157 17.96 8.03 -0.63
CA GLU A 157 18.76 8.60 -1.72
C GLU A 157 17.82 8.81 -2.94
N PRO A 158 17.63 10.06 -3.42
CA PRO A 158 16.57 10.40 -4.36
C PRO A 158 16.77 9.84 -5.78
N VAL A 159 18.00 9.57 -6.23
CA VAL A 159 18.29 9.07 -7.58
C VAL A 159 17.98 7.58 -7.71
N SER A 160 18.56 6.76 -6.84
CA SER A 160 18.35 5.30 -6.82
C SER A 160 17.05 4.90 -6.16
N GLY A 161 16.60 5.69 -5.19
CA GLY A 161 15.51 5.36 -4.27
C GLY A 161 15.95 4.47 -3.11
N TRP A 162 17.27 4.24 -2.92
CA TRP A 162 17.77 3.55 -1.74
C TRP A 162 17.19 4.15 -0.46
N CYS A 163 16.83 3.33 0.50
CA CYS A 163 16.16 3.78 1.71
C CYS A 163 16.64 3.07 2.97
N TYR A 164 16.48 3.75 4.11
CA TYR A 164 16.80 3.25 5.44
C TYR A 164 15.80 3.81 6.44
N ALA A 165 15.22 2.98 7.30
CA ALA A 165 14.20 3.41 8.25
C ALA A 165 14.44 2.84 9.65
N ARG A 166 14.07 3.61 10.68
CA ARG A 166 14.02 3.20 12.08
C ARG A 166 12.80 3.77 12.76
N LEU A 167 12.28 3.01 13.72
CA LEU A 167 11.22 3.44 14.62
C LEU A 167 11.76 3.47 16.05
N TYR A 168 11.56 4.59 16.76
CA TYR A 168 12.02 4.80 18.13
C TYR A 168 10.88 5.19 19.05
N ALA A 169 10.87 4.62 20.26
CA ALA A 169 10.06 5.11 21.37
C ALA A 169 10.82 6.25 22.07
N GLY A 170 10.52 7.48 21.67
CA GLY A 170 11.23 8.68 22.11
C GLY A 170 12.52 8.97 21.32
N LEU A 171 12.75 10.23 21.02
CA LEU A 171 13.87 10.71 20.22
C LEU A 171 14.68 11.73 21.01
N SER A 172 15.97 11.43 21.23
CA SER A 172 16.95 12.37 21.77
C SER A 172 17.90 12.87 20.67
N PRO A 173 18.55 14.05 20.85
CA PRO A 173 19.55 14.53 19.90
C PRO A 173 20.70 13.52 19.66
N GLN A 174 21.13 12.82 20.71
CA GLN A 174 22.17 11.80 20.61
C GLN A 174 21.69 10.64 19.74
N ARG A 175 20.48 10.15 19.95
CA ARG A 175 19.89 9.05 19.16
C ARG A 175 19.70 9.43 17.70
N LEU A 176 19.30 10.69 17.45
CA LEU A 176 19.20 11.22 16.09
C LEU A 176 20.55 11.25 15.39
N ASN A 177 21.59 11.74 16.07
CA ASN A 177 22.96 11.75 15.53
C ASN A 177 23.47 10.33 15.27
N THR A 178 23.27 9.39 16.20
CA THR A 178 23.64 7.98 16.01
C THR A 178 22.96 7.39 14.78
N TRP A 179 21.65 7.59 14.66
CA TRP A 179 20.91 7.13 13.48
C TRP A 179 21.42 7.75 12.17
N THR A 180 21.76 9.04 12.18
CA THR A 180 22.32 9.70 11.00
C THR A 180 23.65 9.09 10.59
N GLN A 181 24.53 8.76 11.56
CA GLN A 181 25.78 8.05 11.29
C GLN A 181 25.54 6.62 10.75
N GLU A 182 24.55 5.89 11.30
CA GLU A 182 24.15 4.59 10.77
C GLU A 182 23.70 4.69 9.31
N VAL A 183 22.90 5.69 8.97
CA VAL A 183 22.43 5.94 7.59
C VAL A 183 23.60 6.21 6.65
N LEU A 184 24.53 7.09 7.06
CA LEU A 184 25.71 7.43 6.27
C LEU A 184 26.63 6.23 6.06
N ALA A 185 26.79 5.40 7.10
CA ALA A 185 27.59 4.17 7.01
C ALA A 185 26.92 3.09 6.14
N ALA A 186 25.59 3.00 6.17
CA ALA A 186 24.83 2.02 5.41
C ALA A 186 24.65 2.40 3.93
N CYS A 187 24.63 3.71 3.61
CA CYS A 187 24.43 4.18 2.24
C CYS A 187 25.69 3.96 1.40
N PRO A 188 25.60 3.26 0.24
CA PRO A 188 26.78 3.04 -0.60
C PRO A 188 27.28 4.29 -1.32
N ALA A 189 26.44 5.34 -1.44
CA ALA A 189 26.82 6.57 -2.15
C ALA A 189 27.75 7.43 -1.29
N ALA A 190 28.66 8.18 -1.95
CA ALA A 190 29.46 9.23 -1.31
C ALA A 190 28.60 10.48 -1.09
N ILE A 191 28.03 10.63 0.09
CA ILE A 191 27.09 11.69 0.41
C ILE A 191 27.85 13.00 0.69
N GLN A 192 27.45 14.06 -0.02
CA GLN A 192 28.01 15.41 0.09
C GLN A 192 26.98 16.40 0.68
N SER A 193 25.68 16.09 0.57
CA SER A 193 24.62 16.95 1.07
C SER A 193 23.49 16.14 1.71
N ILE A 194 22.87 16.76 2.71
CA ILE A 194 21.68 16.21 3.40
C ILE A 194 20.58 17.26 3.38
N GLU A 195 19.39 16.87 2.95
CA GLU A 195 18.16 17.65 3.11
C GLU A 195 17.33 17.05 4.25
N THR A 196 16.97 17.84 5.26
CA THR A 196 16.19 17.37 6.41
C THR A 196 14.77 17.91 6.37
N PHE A 197 13.80 17.06 6.73
CA PHE A 197 12.37 17.36 6.72
C PHE A 197 11.74 16.96 8.05
N GLY A 198 11.13 17.91 8.76
CA GLY A 198 10.46 17.67 10.03
C GLY A 198 11.41 17.51 11.23
N PHE A 199 12.65 17.96 11.11
CA PHE A 199 13.61 17.96 12.21
C PHE A 199 13.63 19.33 12.90
N GLU A 200 13.55 19.31 14.23
CA GLU A 200 13.69 20.51 15.07
C GLU A 200 15.16 20.72 15.52
N ALA A 201 15.95 19.63 15.53
CA ALA A 201 17.34 19.65 15.97
C ALA A 201 18.32 19.75 14.80
N THR A 202 19.44 20.46 15.01
CA THR A 202 20.55 20.51 14.07
C THR A 202 21.32 19.19 14.09
N LEU A 203 21.58 18.63 12.92
CA LEU A 203 22.40 17.42 12.78
C LEU A 203 23.88 17.75 12.89
N ALA A 204 24.59 17.02 13.71
CA ALA A 204 26.06 17.11 13.85
C ALA A 204 26.73 16.15 12.84
N VAL A 205 26.94 16.62 11.62
CA VAL A 205 27.65 15.87 10.56
C VAL A 205 28.83 16.69 10.06
N ASN A 206 30.00 16.08 10.03
CA ASN A 206 31.24 16.76 9.59
C ASN A 206 31.32 16.69 8.05
N ASN A 207 31.73 17.82 7.46
CA ASN A 207 32.02 17.94 6.00
C ASN A 207 30.82 17.61 5.05
N ILE A 208 29.59 17.64 5.56
CA ILE A 208 28.38 17.42 4.75
C ILE A 208 27.50 18.68 4.85
N ALA A 209 27.10 19.22 3.71
CA ALA A 209 26.20 20.36 3.68
C ALA A 209 24.78 19.93 4.12
N VAL A 210 24.24 20.55 5.17
CA VAL A 210 22.90 20.26 5.67
C VAL A 210 21.95 21.40 5.33
N LYS A 211 20.83 21.08 4.65
CA LYS A 211 19.75 22.01 4.36
C LYS A 211 18.48 21.56 5.05
N ALA A 212 18.01 22.36 6.00
CA ALA A 212 16.78 22.07 6.73
C ALA A 212 15.55 22.67 6.05
N HIS A 213 14.48 21.87 5.98
CA HIS A 213 13.18 22.30 5.51
C HIS A 213 12.17 22.24 6.67
N GLN A 214 11.51 23.37 6.95
CA GLN A 214 10.49 23.45 8.00
C GLN A 214 9.22 22.63 7.69
N ARG A 215 8.96 22.35 6.42
CA ARG A 215 7.78 21.58 6.00
C ARG A 215 8.13 20.10 5.90
N THR A 216 7.25 19.27 6.46
CA THR A 216 7.28 17.84 6.18
C THR A 216 7.15 17.59 4.69
N CYS A 217 7.96 16.71 4.13
CA CYS A 217 7.85 16.30 2.73
C CYS A 217 6.45 15.72 2.47
N ARG A 218 5.92 15.94 1.25
CA ARG A 218 4.65 15.33 0.81
C ARG A 218 4.63 13.80 0.98
N ALA A 219 5.78 13.15 0.89
CA ALA A 219 5.90 11.72 1.17
C ALA A 219 5.48 11.36 2.60
N LEU A 220 5.71 12.24 3.59
CA LEU A 220 5.27 12.01 4.97
C LEU A 220 3.77 12.24 5.18
N GLN A 221 3.13 13.09 4.38
CA GLN A 221 1.66 13.24 4.42
C GLN A 221 0.95 11.96 3.95
N VAL A 222 1.58 11.19 3.08
CA VAL A 222 1.10 9.89 2.61
C VAL A 222 1.30 8.80 3.66
N MET A 223 2.16 9.00 4.65
CA MET A 223 2.38 8.06 5.78
C MET A 223 1.27 8.10 6.85
N VAL A 224 0.25 8.94 6.71
CA VAL A 224 -0.89 8.97 7.64
C VAL A 224 -1.50 7.58 7.89
N PRO A 225 -1.69 6.70 6.88
CA PRO A 225 -2.17 5.34 7.12
C PRO A 225 -1.20 4.45 7.92
N LEU A 226 0.12 4.61 7.76
CA LEU A 226 1.10 3.92 8.60
C LEU A 226 1.04 4.41 10.05
N ARG A 227 0.78 5.69 10.25
CA ARG A 227 0.55 6.29 11.57
C ARG A 227 -0.61 5.62 12.32
N ASP A 228 -1.66 5.22 11.60
CA ASP A 228 -2.84 4.57 12.18
C ASP A 228 -2.65 3.06 12.41
N ILE A 229 -1.66 2.43 11.75
CA ILE A 229 -1.42 0.98 11.79
C ILE A 229 -0.28 0.62 12.75
N ILE A 230 0.83 1.33 12.68
CA ILE A 230 2.01 1.16 13.54
C ILE A 230 1.65 1.28 15.04
N PRO A 231 0.69 2.17 15.45
CA PRO A 231 0.26 2.26 16.84
C PRO A 231 -0.28 0.97 17.48
N ARG A 232 -0.80 0.06 16.67
CA ARG A 232 -1.39 -1.20 17.14
C ARG A 232 -0.39 -2.35 17.22
N VAL A 233 0.86 -2.08 16.88
CA VAL A 233 1.95 -3.08 16.85
C VAL A 233 3.03 -2.60 17.80
N ASN A 234 3.58 -3.48 18.64
CA ASN A 234 4.73 -3.16 19.48
C ASN A 234 5.88 -2.58 18.66
N VAL A 235 6.62 -1.63 19.22
CA VAL A 235 7.71 -0.90 18.53
C VAL A 235 8.71 -1.84 17.87
N GLU A 236 9.13 -2.90 18.55
CA GLU A 236 10.13 -3.84 18.03
C GLU A 236 9.69 -4.59 16.77
N PRO A 237 8.53 -5.25 16.73
CA PRO A 237 8.07 -5.92 15.52
C PRO A 237 7.87 -4.95 14.34
N ALA A 238 7.35 -3.74 14.59
CA ALA A 238 7.17 -2.74 13.55
C ALA A 238 8.51 -2.20 13.04
N GLY A 239 9.47 -1.96 13.92
CA GLY A 239 10.82 -1.55 13.57
C GLY A 239 11.55 -2.61 12.74
N ALA A 240 11.48 -3.88 13.13
CA ALA A 240 12.05 -4.99 12.39
C ALA A 240 11.42 -5.14 11.00
N LEU A 241 10.09 -5.02 10.90
CA LEU A 241 9.38 -5.05 9.63
C LEU A 241 9.84 -3.94 8.69
N LEU A 242 9.96 -2.69 9.18
CA LEU A 242 10.43 -1.56 8.38
C LEU A 242 11.85 -1.78 7.86
N MET A 243 12.74 -2.32 8.67
CA MET A 243 14.10 -2.67 8.26
C MET A 243 14.11 -3.72 7.17
N THR A 244 13.35 -4.80 7.35
CA THR A 244 13.22 -5.89 6.37
C THR A 244 12.67 -5.36 5.04
N LEU A 245 11.68 -4.47 5.07
CA LEU A 245 11.13 -3.83 3.88
C LEU A 245 12.15 -2.95 3.16
N CYS A 246 12.95 -2.16 3.90
CA CYS A 246 14.02 -1.37 3.31
C CYS A 246 15.10 -2.25 2.68
N GLU A 247 15.52 -3.31 3.36
CA GLU A 247 16.52 -4.24 2.86
C GLU A 247 16.03 -4.97 1.60
N PHE A 248 14.80 -5.48 1.62
CA PHE A 248 14.18 -6.09 0.46
C PHE A 248 14.11 -5.10 -0.72
N TYR A 249 13.69 -3.86 -0.49
CA TYR A 249 13.63 -2.84 -1.54
C TYR A 249 15.00 -2.50 -2.09
N ASN A 250 16.00 -2.38 -1.24
CA ASN A 250 17.37 -2.04 -1.63
C ASN A 250 18.07 -3.16 -2.38
N ARG A 251 17.84 -4.43 -2.04
CA ARG A 251 18.61 -5.59 -2.52
C ARG A 251 17.80 -6.66 -3.22
N GLY A 252 16.48 -6.74 -2.94
CA GLY A 252 15.68 -7.90 -3.35
C GLY A 252 15.30 -7.90 -4.82
N LYS A 253 15.18 -6.75 -5.48
CA LYS A 253 14.70 -6.68 -6.86
C LYS A 253 15.39 -5.62 -7.70
N ALA A 254 15.80 -6.06 -8.88
CA ALA A 254 16.30 -5.20 -9.94
C ALA A 254 15.19 -4.27 -10.48
N GLN A 255 15.52 -3.01 -10.69
CA GLN A 255 14.59 -1.99 -11.16
C GLN A 255 14.96 -1.51 -12.56
N LYS A 256 13.99 -1.54 -13.49
CA LYS A 256 14.17 -1.09 -14.88
C LYS A 256 14.70 0.34 -15.00
N LYS A 257 14.30 1.22 -14.07
CA LYS A 257 14.78 2.61 -14.03
C LYS A 257 16.27 2.74 -13.72
N LEU A 258 16.87 1.72 -13.09
CA LEU A 258 18.30 1.65 -12.72
C LEU A 258 19.12 0.73 -13.65
N GLY A 259 18.60 0.42 -14.84
CA GLY A 259 19.27 -0.47 -15.79
C GLY A 259 19.30 -1.91 -15.30
N GLU A 260 18.17 -2.42 -14.79
CA GLU A 260 18.01 -3.78 -14.24
C GLU A 260 18.92 -4.04 -13.02
N SER A 261 19.31 -2.98 -12.29
CA SER A 261 20.07 -3.08 -11.04
C SER A 261 19.14 -2.83 -9.83
N THR A 262 19.52 -3.39 -8.69
CA THR A 262 18.89 -2.98 -7.40
C THR A 262 19.43 -1.61 -6.97
N PRO A 263 18.72 -0.85 -6.11
CA PRO A 263 19.22 0.42 -5.59
C PRO A 263 20.62 0.30 -4.95
N GLN A 264 20.85 -0.75 -4.17
CA GLN A 264 22.14 -1.03 -3.53
C GLN A 264 23.23 -1.28 -4.56
N ALA A 265 23.02 -2.21 -5.49
CA ALA A 265 24.00 -2.55 -6.51
C ALA A 265 24.31 -1.39 -7.46
N PHE A 266 23.29 -0.56 -7.77
CA PHE A 266 23.45 0.64 -8.57
C PHE A 266 24.40 1.64 -7.91
N LEU A 267 24.20 1.92 -6.62
CA LEU A 267 25.06 2.86 -5.86
C LEU A 267 26.48 2.31 -5.66
N GLU A 268 26.62 1.02 -5.37
CA GLU A 268 27.92 0.35 -5.22
C GLU A 268 28.75 0.39 -6.51
N ARG A 269 28.09 0.21 -7.67
CA ARG A 269 28.74 0.33 -8.97
C ARG A 269 29.26 1.74 -9.21
N LEU A 270 28.43 2.76 -9.00
CA LEU A 270 28.82 4.16 -9.19
C LEU A 270 29.97 4.57 -8.26
N ARG A 271 30.02 4.04 -7.04
CA ARG A 271 31.13 4.30 -6.12
C ARG A 271 32.48 3.74 -6.60
N ARG A 272 32.47 2.67 -7.40
CA ARG A 272 33.69 2.06 -7.96
C ARG A 272 34.20 2.78 -9.22
N GLU A 273 33.31 3.52 -9.88
CA GLU A 273 33.63 4.27 -11.10
C GLU A 273 34.20 5.68 -10.82
N VAL A 274 34.12 6.13 -9.57
CA VAL A 274 34.71 7.39 -9.04
C VAL A 274 36.00 7.11 -8.30
#